data_8391d8fa1244f303f32ddd6cba2d56ac
#
_entry.id   8391d8fa1244f303f32ddd6cba2d56ac
#
_cell.length_a   1.000
_cell.length_b   1.000
_cell.length_c   1.000
_cell.angle_alpha   90.00
_cell.angle_beta   90.00
_cell.angle_gamma   90.00
#
_symmetry.space_group_name_H-M   'P 1'
#
loop_
_entity.id
_entity.type
_entity.pdbx_description
1 polymer ?
#
loop_
_entity_poly.entity_id
_entity_poly.type
_entity_poly.pdbx_seq_one_letter_code
_entity_poly.pdbx_strand_id
1 'polypeptide(L)'
;GWGMDKNPFLWAKNLPLDFIVIYDYSNFELELDLSRYKNIYVFAWSFGVYAASKWMATSERPILSVAINGTPKPIDNNYGIPVKIFKGTLDNLSEMSLQKFNKRMCGLTNLKVFNANKPNRSIASLRNELVAMDEANKQNIEPYNNWDKVFISGKDYIFPTENQKRFWNETNAVTIDLEDDFHFPNDFQTIFESCFIDKESVKQKFENSFKKYDDYAIGQNKIAEELMTKWQKYPIKKDSTVLEIGCGTGLFSKKYSGIIMPKKIYLNDIASIPDSVLPKTYNYEKIEGDAETCELPDNVDYIVSTSAMQWFENPSCFIKKTFSILNDNGFLVISTLGNQNMIELRNFFKSSLNYTNSENWRKMAEDAGYTEIEVSEECIKIYYNSIHDLLKGLKSTGVNALKSA
;
A
#
# COMPACT_ATOMS: atom_id res chain seq x y z
N GLY A 1 9.77 -12.42 -13.50
CA GLY A 1 9.65 -12.18 -14.94
C GLY A 1 10.32 -13.27 -15.77
N TRP A 2 9.92 -13.39 -17.04
CA TRP A 2 10.54 -14.38 -17.96
C TRP A 2 12.05 -14.24 -18.04
N GLY A 3 12.71 -15.40 -18.13
CA GLY A 3 14.17 -15.47 -18.29
C GLY A 3 14.97 -15.21 -17.01
N MET A 4 14.32 -15.10 -15.89
CA MET A 4 14.97 -14.87 -14.59
C MET A 4 15.24 -16.16 -13.84
N ASP A 5 16.11 -16.06 -12.85
CA ASP A 5 16.28 -16.98 -11.72
C ASP A 5 16.38 -16.16 -10.42
N LYS A 6 16.91 -16.75 -9.36
CA LYS A 6 17.07 -16.07 -8.07
C LYS A 6 18.17 -15.00 -8.05
N ASN A 7 19.12 -15.02 -9.02
CA ASN A 7 20.33 -14.19 -8.96
C ASN A 7 20.05 -12.68 -8.93
N PRO A 8 19.14 -12.12 -9.75
CA PRO A 8 18.81 -10.69 -9.69
C PRO A 8 18.20 -10.25 -8.37
N PHE A 9 17.72 -11.19 -7.54
CA PHE A 9 17.00 -10.92 -6.28
C PHE A 9 17.79 -11.33 -5.04
N LEU A 10 19.12 -11.52 -5.14
CA LEU A 10 19.98 -11.94 -4.02
C LEU A 10 20.00 -10.92 -2.87
N TRP A 11 19.71 -9.65 -3.14
CA TRP A 11 19.56 -8.59 -2.14
C TRP A 11 18.48 -8.94 -1.10
N ALA A 12 17.44 -9.67 -1.49
CA ALA A 12 16.33 -10.06 -0.62
C ALA A 12 16.73 -11.00 0.54
N LYS A 13 17.89 -11.65 0.47
CA LYS A 13 18.43 -12.46 1.56
C LYS A 13 18.73 -11.67 2.83
N ASN A 14 18.90 -10.35 2.71
CA ASN A 14 19.20 -9.46 3.82
C ASN A 14 17.93 -8.90 4.48
N LEU A 15 16.74 -9.22 3.96
CA LEU A 15 15.49 -8.80 4.55
C LEU A 15 15.19 -9.59 5.84
N PRO A 16 14.53 -8.99 6.82
CA PRO A 16 14.08 -9.67 8.04
C PRO A 16 12.83 -10.54 7.80
N LEU A 17 12.69 -11.13 6.61
CA LEU A 17 11.55 -11.89 6.13
C LEU A 17 12.05 -13.14 5.41
N ASP A 18 11.26 -14.22 5.47
CA ASP A 18 11.48 -15.37 4.58
C ASP A 18 11.12 -14.98 3.15
N PHE A 19 12.04 -15.18 2.21
CA PHE A 19 11.88 -14.76 0.83
C PHE A 19 11.93 -15.94 -0.13
N ILE A 20 10.84 -16.17 -0.86
CA ILE A 20 10.70 -17.24 -1.85
C ILE A 20 10.66 -16.61 -3.25
N VAL A 21 11.60 -16.99 -4.13
CA VAL A 21 11.63 -16.51 -5.52
C VAL A 21 11.06 -17.58 -6.45
N ILE A 22 9.96 -17.23 -7.12
CA ILE A 22 9.33 -18.07 -8.14
C ILE A 22 9.68 -17.49 -9.51
N TYR A 23 10.31 -18.27 -10.36
CA TYR A 23 10.90 -17.76 -11.60
C TYR A 23 10.77 -18.68 -12.82
N ASP A 24 10.37 -19.93 -12.66
CA ASP A 24 10.17 -20.86 -13.77
C ASP A 24 8.69 -21.03 -14.06
N TYR A 25 8.25 -20.57 -15.23
CA TYR A 25 6.86 -20.63 -15.68
C TYR A 25 6.60 -21.74 -16.71
N SER A 26 7.47 -22.74 -16.81
CA SER A 26 7.22 -23.95 -17.61
C SER A 26 6.06 -24.77 -17.05
N ASN A 27 5.75 -24.59 -15.77
CA ASN A 27 4.53 -25.05 -15.10
C ASN A 27 3.96 -23.91 -14.25
N PHE A 28 2.64 -23.66 -14.34
CA PHE A 28 1.91 -22.66 -13.56
C PHE A 28 1.25 -23.23 -12.30
N GLU A 29 1.42 -24.50 -12.00
CA GLU A 29 0.97 -25.11 -10.77
C GLU A 29 1.98 -24.79 -9.66
N LEU A 30 1.61 -23.87 -8.78
CA LEU A 30 2.42 -23.46 -7.64
C LEU A 30 1.89 -24.17 -6.39
N GLU A 31 2.54 -25.26 -6.02
CA GLU A 31 2.32 -25.93 -4.73
C GLU A 31 3.26 -25.29 -3.69
N LEU A 32 2.75 -24.33 -2.94
CA LEU A 32 3.47 -23.69 -1.84
C LEU A 32 2.81 -24.05 -0.52
N ASP A 33 3.53 -24.73 0.36
CA ASP A 33 3.10 -24.86 1.76
C ASP A 33 3.43 -23.57 2.51
N LEU A 34 2.41 -22.72 2.65
CA LEU A 34 2.47 -21.45 3.37
C LEU A 34 1.78 -21.49 4.73
N SER A 35 1.34 -22.67 5.18
CA SER A 35 0.55 -22.86 6.41
C SER A 35 1.22 -22.34 7.69
N ARG A 36 2.56 -22.29 7.71
CA ARG A 36 3.35 -21.76 8.85
C ARG A 36 3.44 -20.23 8.87
N TYR A 37 3.02 -19.53 7.80
CA TYR A 37 3.15 -18.09 7.72
C TYR A 37 1.81 -17.42 8.02
N LYS A 38 1.83 -16.50 8.97
CA LYS A 38 0.66 -15.68 9.32
C LYS A 38 0.43 -14.57 8.28
N ASN A 39 1.51 -14.03 7.74
CA ASN A 39 1.50 -12.90 6.83
C ASN A 39 2.19 -13.29 5.51
N ILE A 40 1.51 -13.07 4.39
CA ILE A 40 2.02 -13.36 3.05
C ILE A 40 1.99 -12.07 2.24
N TYR A 41 3.12 -11.73 1.63
CA TYR A 41 3.30 -10.59 0.75
C TYR A 41 3.69 -11.09 -0.65
N VAL A 42 3.00 -10.63 -1.68
CA VAL A 42 3.24 -11.04 -3.07
C VAL A 42 3.81 -9.86 -3.85
N PHE A 43 5.02 -10.02 -4.36
CA PHE A 43 5.65 -9.08 -5.29
C PHE A 43 5.84 -9.78 -6.63
N ALA A 44 5.18 -9.30 -7.66
CA ALA A 44 5.20 -9.92 -8.97
C ALA A 44 5.67 -8.95 -10.04
N TRP A 45 6.65 -9.35 -10.83
CA TRP A 45 7.24 -8.54 -11.90
C TRP A 45 6.99 -9.18 -13.26
N SER A 46 6.59 -8.35 -14.24
CA SER A 46 6.44 -8.77 -15.64
C SER A 46 5.44 -9.95 -15.78
N PHE A 47 5.82 -11.04 -16.43
CA PHE A 47 5.01 -12.28 -16.49
C PHE A 47 4.69 -12.89 -15.12
N GLY A 48 5.47 -12.55 -14.09
CA GLY A 48 5.17 -12.93 -12.72
C GLY A 48 3.80 -12.41 -12.23
N VAL A 49 3.33 -11.29 -12.78
CA VAL A 49 2.01 -10.73 -12.45
C VAL A 49 0.89 -11.70 -12.87
N TYR A 50 0.99 -12.27 -14.06
CA TYR A 50 0.04 -13.29 -14.52
C TYR A 50 0.11 -14.57 -13.67
N ALA A 51 1.33 -15.08 -13.41
CA ALA A 51 1.51 -16.29 -12.60
C ALA A 51 0.97 -16.11 -11.18
N ALA A 52 1.26 -14.97 -10.55
CA ALA A 52 0.75 -14.62 -9.23
C ALA A 52 -0.78 -14.44 -9.24
N SER A 53 -1.36 -13.83 -10.29
CA SER A 53 -2.81 -13.70 -10.43
C SER A 53 -3.51 -15.06 -10.51
N LYS A 54 -2.94 -16.04 -11.23
CA LYS A 54 -3.47 -17.41 -11.26
C LYS A 54 -3.45 -18.05 -9.88
N TRP A 55 -2.32 -17.94 -9.19
CA TRP A 55 -2.17 -18.50 -7.84
C TRP A 55 -3.13 -17.84 -6.84
N MET A 56 -3.22 -16.50 -6.81
CA MET A 56 -4.10 -15.76 -5.91
C MET A 56 -5.59 -15.99 -6.18
N ALA A 57 -5.97 -16.41 -7.38
CA ALA A 57 -7.36 -16.76 -7.69
C ALA A 57 -7.86 -18.01 -6.95
N THR A 58 -6.94 -18.89 -6.52
CA THR A 58 -7.23 -20.18 -5.86
C THR A 58 -6.68 -20.29 -4.44
N SER A 59 -5.96 -19.26 -3.98
CA SER A 59 -5.28 -19.24 -2.68
C SER A 59 -5.89 -18.21 -1.74
N GLU A 60 -5.52 -18.27 -0.46
CA GLU A 60 -5.87 -17.20 0.48
C GLU A 60 -5.26 -15.87 0.02
N ARG A 61 -6.02 -14.79 0.20
CA ARG A 61 -5.58 -13.45 -0.19
C ARG A 61 -4.33 -13.06 0.60
N PRO A 62 -3.23 -12.62 -0.06
CA PRO A 62 -2.07 -12.06 0.63
C PRO A 62 -2.44 -10.76 1.36
N ILE A 63 -1.66 -10.40 2.38
CA ILE A 63 -1.80 -9.12 3.09
C ILE A 63 -1.50 -7.95 2.14
N LEU A 64 -0.52 -8.12 1.25
CA LEU A 64 -0.14 -7.12 0.25
C LEU A 64 0.22 -7.82 -1.06
N SER A 65 -0.35 -7.32 -2.15
CA SER A 65 -0.05 -7.74 -3.52
C SER A 65 0.45 -6.57 -4.35
N VAL A 66 1.66 -6.71 -4.89
CA VAL A 66 2.36 -5.66 -5.64
C VAL A 66 2.72 -6.15 -7.04
N ALA A 67 2.17 -5.50 -8.06
CA ALA A 67 2.53 -5.74 -9.45
C ALA A 67 3.59 -4.73 -9.91
N ILE A 68 4.59 -5.19 -10.67
CA ILE A 68 5.67 -4.38 -11.19
C ILE A 68 5.80 -4.67 -12.68
N ASN A 69 5.63 -3.66 -13.52
CA ASN A 69 5.84 -3.74 -14.96
C ASN A 69 5.19 -4.97 -15.64
N GLY A 70 3.91 -5.16 -15.38
CA GLY A 70 3.14 -6.25 -15.96
C GLY A 70 1.65 -6.13 -15.66
N THR A 71 0.85 -6.99 -16.30
CA THR A 71 -0.58 -7.12 -16.04
C THR A 71 -0.99 -8.59 -15.96
N PRO A 72 -2.17 -8.90 -15.40
CA PRO A 72 -2.75 -10.24 -15.48
C PRO A 72 -3.09 -10.73 -16.89
N LYS A 73 -3.04 -9.85 -17.92
CA LYS A 73 -3.20 -10.19 -19.35
C LYS A 73 -1.87 -9.99 -20.10
N PRO A 74 -0.88 -10.88 -19.90
CA PRO A 74 0.51 -10.63 -20.33
C PRO A 74 0.71 -10.65 -21.84
N ILE A 75 -0.11 -11.38 -22.61
CA ILE A 75 -0.04 -11.48 -24.07
C ILE A 75 -1.37 -10.95 -24.62
N ASP A 76 -1.44 -9.65 -24.81
CA ASP A 76 -2.63 -8.94 -25.26
C ASP A 76 -2.25 -7.66 -25.98
N ASN A 77 -2.96 -7.31 -27.06
CA ASN A 77 -2.64 -6.11 -27.86
C ASN A 77 -2.95 -4.78 -27.14
N ASN A 78 -3.89 -4.79 -26.20
CA ASN A 78 -4.37 -3.60 -25.50
C ASN A 78 -3.87 -3.50 -24.05
N TYR A 79 -3.66 -4.64 -23.39
CA TYR A 79 -3.39 -4.72 -21.96
C TYR A 79 -2.04 -5.34 -21.60
N GLY A 80 -1.36 -5.93 -22.59
CA GLY A 80 -0.13 -6.69 -22.38
C GLY A 80 0.92 -6.44 -23.44
N ILE A 81 1.81 -7.40 -23.59
CA ILE A 81 2.76 -7.46 -24.71
C ILE A 81 1.97 -7.80 -25.97
N PRO A 82 2.05 -6.98 -27.05
CA PRO A 82 1.35 -7.27 -28.28
C PRO A 82 1.67 -8.67 -28.83
N VAL A 83 0.64 -9.41 -29.23
CA VAL A 83 0.74 -10.82 -29.66
C VAL A 83 1.84 -11.02 -30.71
N LYS A 84 1.95 -10.09 -31.68
CA LYS A 84 2.97 -10.14 -32.73
C LYS A 84 4.40 -10.02 -32.15
N ILE A 85 4.59 -9.18 -31.15
CA ILE A 85 5.90 -8.99 -30.50
C ILE A 85 6.30 -10.22 -29.67
N PHE A 86 5.33 -10.77 -28.92
CA PHE A 86 5.55 -11.99 -28.15
C PHE A 86 5.93 -13.16 -29.06
N LYS A 87 5.14 -13.43 -30.12
CA LYS A 87 5.42 -14.49 -31.11
C LYS A 87 6.78 -14.29 -31.78
N GLY A 88 7.09 -13.06 -32.19
CA GLY A 88 8.40 -12.74 -32.76
C GLY A 88 9.57 -13.04 -31.81
N THR A 89 9.38 -12.88 -30.50
CA THR A 89 10.39 -13.24 -29.48
C THR A 89 10.53 -14.76 -29.37
N LEU A 90 9.42 -15.50 -29.32
CA LEU A 90 9.40 -16.96 -29.24
C LEU A 90 10.05 -17.61 -30.48
N ASP A 91 9.65 -17.17 -31.68
CA ASP A 91 10.09 -17.76 -32.94
C ASP A 91 11.59 -17.54 -33.22
N ASN A 92 12.11 -16.37 -32.83
CA ASN A 92 13.49 -15.95 -33.10
C ASN A 92 14.41 -16.01 -31.89
N LEU A 93 14.05 -16.78 -30.85
CA LEU A 93 14.85 -16.86 -29.62
C LEU A 93 16.20 -17.52 -29.89
N SER A 94 17.28 -16.79 -29.60
CA SER A 94 18.69 -17.18 -29.71
C SER A 94 19.51 -16.38 -28.70
N GLU A 95 20.78 -16.73 -28.48
CA GLU A 95 21.67 -15.95 -27.61
C GLU A 95 21.76 -14.48 -28.04
N MET A 96 21.84 -14.23 -29.34
CA MET A 96 21.94 -12.85 -29.87
C MET A 96 20.62 -12.07 -29.64
N SER A 97 19.47 -12.69 -29.88
CA SER A 97 18.18 -12.01 -29.65
C SER A 97 17.90 -11.80 -28.16
N LEU A 98 18.33 -12.72 -27.29
CA LEU A 98 18.27 -12.57 -25.83
C LEU A 98 19.12 -11.39 -25.34
N GLN A 99 20.34 -11.20 -25.89
CA GLN A 99 21.17 -10.04 -25.55
C GLN A 99 20.48 -8.71 -25.95
N LYS A 100 19.82 -8.67 -27.11
CA LYS A 100 19.04 -7.50 -27.55
C LYS A 100 17.82 -7.28 -26.64
N PHE A 101 17.15 -8.35 -26.23
CA PHE A 101 16.04 -8.29 -25.28
C PHE A 101 16.50 -7.69 -23.94
N ASN A 102 17.61 -8.20 -23.37
CA ASN A 102 18.14 -7.69 -22.10
C ASN A 102 18.52 -6.20 -22.18
N LYS A 103 19.09 -5.74 -23.32
CA LYS A 103 19.36 -4.31 -23.53
C LYS A 103 18.08 -3.46 -23.54
N ARG A 104 17.00 -3.94 -24.16
CA ARG A 104 15.70 -3.23 -24.14
C ARG A 104 15.07 -3.24 -22.75
N MET A 105 15.14 -4.37 -22.07
CA MET A 105 14.60 -4.57 -20.72
C MET A 105 15.24 -3.63 -19.70
N CYS A 106 16.56 -3.47 -19.76
CA CYS A 106 17.33 -2.72 -18.75
C CYS A 106 17.65 -1.28 -19.17
N GLY A 107 17.54 -0.94 -20.46
CA GLY A 107 18.19 0.27 -20.97
C GLY A 107 19.72 0.19 -20.78
N LEU A 108 20.40 1.29 -21.04
CA LEU A 108 21.88 1.33 -20.87
C LEU A 108 22.28 1.49 -19.40
N THR A 109 21.48 2.18 -18.62
CA THR A 109 21.77 2.48 -17.20
C THR A 109 21.70 1.23 -16.33
N ASN A 110 20.62 0.46 -16.43
CA ASN A 110 20.37 -0.69 -15.55
C ASN A 110 21.04 -1.98 -16.03
N LEU A 111 21.56 -1.99 -17.27
CA LEU A 111 22.22 -3.16 -17.86
C LEU A 111 23.45 -3.61 -17.06
N LYS A 112 24.20 -2.67 -16.48
CA LYS A 112 25.39 -2.98 -15.66
C LYS A 112 24.99 -3.70 -14.37
N VAL A 113 23.92 -3.21 -13.71
CA VAL A 113 23.38 -3.81 -12.47
C VAL A 113 22.84 -5.22 -12.77
N PHE A 114 22.06 -5.36 -13.84
CA PHE A 114 21.55 -6.65 -14.30
C PHE A 114 22.65 -7.66 -14.58
N ASN A 115 23.71 -7.25 -15.31
CA ASN A 115 24.81 -8.15 -15.67
C ASN A 115 25.65 -8.60 -14.46
N ALA A 116 25.69 -7.84 -13.37
CA ALA A 116 26.38 -8.23 -12.14
C ALA A 116 25.76 -9.49 -11.49
N ASN A 117 24.45 -9.66 -11.64
CA ASN A 117 23.67 -10.79 -11.11
C ASN A 117 22.84 -11.47 -12.21
N LYS A 118 23.42 -11.62 -13.39
CA LYS A 118 22.73 -12.17 -14.56
C LYS A 118 22.19 -13.58 -14.28
N PRO A 119 20.93 -13.87 -14.70
CA PRO A 119 20.37 -15.22 -14.65
C PRO A 119 21.21 -16.24 -15.40
N ASN A 120 21.26 -17.46 -14.89
CA ASN A 120 21.95 -18.58 -15.52
C ASN A 120 20.93 -19.59 -16.08
N ARG A 121 20.32 -19.26 -17.22
CA ARG A 121 19.29 -20.04 -17.89
C ARG A 121 19.67 -20.36 -19.33
N SER A 122 19.42 -21.61 -19.79
CA SER A 122 19.69 -22.01 -21.18
C SER A 122 18.59 -21.50 -22.12
N ILE A 123 18.93 -21.29 -23.40
CA ILE A 123 17.97 -20.90 -24.44
C ILE A 123 16.83 -21.93 -24.56
N ALA A 124 17.13 -23.22 -24.41
CA ALA A 124 16.11 -24.27 -24.42
C ALA A 124 15.09 -24.10 -23.27
N SER A 125 15.57 -23.86 -22.04
CA SER A 125 14.72 -23.59 -20.88
C SER A 125 13.86 -22.34 -21.09
N LEU A 126 14.45 -21.25 -21.59
CA LEU A 126 13.71 -20.01 -21.85
C LEU A 126 12.65 -20.16 -22.94
N ARG A 127 12.91 -20.98 -23.97
CA ARG A 127 11.94 -21.30 -25.01
C ARG A 127 10.76 -22.10 -24.47
N ASN A 128 11.02 -23.13 -23.67
CA ASN A 128 9.98 -23.94 -23.04
C ASN A 128 9.05 -23.07 -22.18
N GLU A 129 9.61 -22.14 -21.43
CA GLU A 129 8.87 -21.19 -20.62
C GLU A 129 7.95 -20.29 -21.47
N LEU A 130 8.43 -19.74 -22.61
CA LEU A 130 7.59 -18.95 -23.53
C LEU A 130 6.48 -19.79 -24.16
N VAL A 131 6.74 -21.07 -24.50
CA VAL A 131 5.71 -21.97 -25.00
C VAL A 131 4.63 -22.20 -23.96
N ALA A 132 5.00 -22.50 -22.71
CA ALA A 132 4.07 -22.69 -21.62
C ALA A 132 3.22 -21.44 -21.35
N MET A 133 3.82 -20.25 -21.42
CA MET A 133 3.14 -18.97 -21.28
C MET A 133 2.11 -18.74 -22.40
N ASP A 134 2.46 -19.06 -23.67
CA ASP A 134 1.53 -18.95 -24.79
C ASP A 134 0.33 -19.88 -24.61
N GLU A 135 0.57 -21.11 -24.19
CA GLU A 135 -0.51 -22.09 -23.93
C GLU A 135 -1.40 -21.66 -22.76
N ALA A 136 -0.80 -21.20 -21.67
CA ALA A 136 -1.55 -20.74 -20.51
C ALA A 136 -2.41 -19.50 -20.81
N ASN A 137 -1.90 -18.56 -21.64
CA ASN A 137 -2.66 -17.38 -22.04
C ASN A 137 -3.89 -17.69 -22.88
N LYS A 138 -3.90 -18.84 -23.61
CA LYS A 138 -5.06 -19.29 -24.41
C LYS A 138 -6.22 -19.83 -23.56
N GLN A 139 -5.97 -20.19 -22.29
CA GLN A 139 -6.98 -20.77 -21.41
C GLN A 139 -8.06 -19.78 -20.96
N ASN A 140 -7.89 -18.49 -21.24
CA ASN A 140 -8.86 -17.42 -20.97
C ASN A 140 -9.48 -17.45 -19.57
N ILE A 141 -8.65 -17.74 -18.55
CA ILE A 141 -9.06 -17.72 -17.15
C ILE A 141 -9.17 -16.27 -16.71
N GLU A 142 -10.29 -15.88 -16.10
CA GLU A 142 -10.44 -14.54 -15.52
C GLU A 142 -9.34 -14.32 -14.47
N PRO A 143 -8.51 -13.31 -14.66
CA PRO A 143 -7.39 -13.06 -13.76
C PRO A 143 -7.87 -12.45 -12.45
N TYR A 144 -7.12 -12.73 -11.36
CA TYR A 144 -7.28 -12.02 -10.11
C TYR A 144 -6.96 -10.53 -10.32
N ASN A 145 -7.92 -9.64 -10.00
CA ASN A 145 -7.83 -8.21 -10.28
C ASN A 145 -7.73 -7.33 -9.02
N ASN A 146 -7.73 -7.92 -7.82
CA ASN A 146 -7.73 -7.17 -6.56
C ASN A 146 -6.29 -6.92 -6.05
N TRP A 147 -5.42 -6.47 -6.92
CA TRP A 147 -4.07 -6.03 -6.57
C TRP A 147 -4.10 -4.74 -5.75
N ASP A 148 -3.20 -4.63 -4.76
CA ASP A 148 -3.16 -3.46 -3.88
C ASP A 148 -2.33 -2.32 -4.49
N LYS A 149 -1.13 -2.63 -5.03
CA LYS A 149 -0.21 -1.63 -5.59
C LYS A 149 0.34 -2.07 -6.93
N VAL A 150 0.62 -1.09 -7.78
CA VAL A 150 1.20 -1.30 -9.11
C VAL A 150 2.28 -0.26 -9.38
N PHE A 151 3.45 -0.72 -9.77
CA PHE A 151 4.54 0.13 -10.26
C PHE A 151 4.66 0.01 -11.77
N ILE A 152 4.63 1.14 -12.48
CA ILE A 152 4.69 1.19 -13.94
C ILE A 152 5.87 2.06 -14.37
N SER A 153 6.83 1.46 -15.08
CA SER A 153 7.98 2.18 -15.63
C SER A 153 7.61 2.96 -16.89
N GLY A 154 8.01 4.24 -16.95
CA GLY A 154 7.73 5.12 -18.08
C GLY A 154 8.50 4.74 -19.34
N LYS A 155 9.64 4.06 -19.22
CA LYS A 155 10.50 3.60 -20.32
C LYS A 155 10.46 2.08 -20.48
N ASP A 156 9.29 1.47 -20.33
CA ASP A 156 9.11 0.03 -20.52
C ASP A 156 8.97 -0.33 -22.00
N TYR A 157 10.05 -0.85 -22.59
CA TYR A 157 10.08 -1.29 -23.99
C TYR A 157 9.78 -2.80 -24.18
N ILE A 158 9.40 -3.49 -23.11
CA ILE A 158 9.01 -4.91 -23.14
C ILE A 158 7.49 -5.02 -22.98
N PHE A 159 6.97 -4.43 -21.93
CA PHE A 159 5.56 -4.44 -21.59
C PHE A 159 5.04 -2.99 -21.75
N PRO A 160 4.42 -2.61 -22.89
CA PRO A 160 4.14 -1.22 -23.20
C PRO A 160 3.45 -0.47 -22.05
N THR A 161 4.04 0.63 -21.61
CA THR A 161 3.54 1.48 -20.50
C THR A 161 2.06 1.82 -20.67
N GLU A 162 1.65 2.21 -21.89
CA GLU A 162 0.26 2.58 -22.18
C GLU A 162 -0.72 1.39 -22.04
N ASN A 163 -0.29 0.18 -22.37
CA ASN A 163 -1.10 -1.02 -22.19
C ASN A 163 -1.27 -1.37 -20.71
N GLN A 164 -0.20 -1.22 -19.92
CA GLN A 164 -0.26 -1.38 -18.47
C GLN A 164 -1.19 -0.34 -17.85
N LYS A 165 -1.02 0.95 -18.17
CA LYS A 165 -1.88 2.04 -17.67
C LYS A 165 -3.35 1.80 -18.01
N ARG A 166 -3.65 1.36 -19.25
CA ARG A 166 -5.02 1.04 -19.65
C ARG A 166 -5.63 -0.07 -18.80
N PHE A 167 -4.89 -1.15 -18.55
CA PHE A 167 -5.38 -2.25 -17.71
C PHE A 167 -5.63 -1.79 -16.27
N TRP A 168 -4.63 -1.15 -15.67
CA TRP A 168 -4.69 -0.82 -14.25
C TRP A 168 -5.67 0.32 -13.93
N ASN A 169 -5.97 1.21 -14.88
CA ASN A 169 -7.03 2.22 -14.73
C ASN A 169 -8.45 1.62 -14.63
N GLU A 170 -8.63 0.36 -15.04
CA GLU A 170 -9.90 -0.37 -14.89
C GLU A 170 -9.99 -1.12 -13.55
N THR A 171 -9.02 -0.95 -12.67
CA THR A 171 -8.91 -1.63 -11.36
C THR A 171 -8.83 -0.63 -10.21
N ASN A 172 -8.89 -1.14 -8.98
CA ASN A 172 -8.75 -0.32 -7.77
C ASN A 172 -7.29 -0.29 -7.24
N ALA A 173 -6.33 -0.85 -7.96
CA ALA A 173 -4.94 -0.86 -7.54
C ALA A 173 -4.34 0.56 -7.50
N VAL A 174 -3.58 0.86 -6.45
CA VAL A 174 -2.85 2.13 -6.35
C VAL A 174 -1.69 2.12 -7.34
N THR A 175 -1.76 2.96 -8.38
CA THR A 175 -0.73 3.03 -9.42
C THR A 175 0.35 4.05 -9.08
N ILE A 176 1.61 3.65 -9.22
CA ILE A 176 2.81 4.44 -8.95
C ILE A 176 3.65 4.46 -10.23
N ASP A 177 3.83 5.64 -10.80
CA ASP A 177 4.64 5.84 -12.01
C ASP A 177 6.13 5.93 -11.65
N LEU A 178 6.96 5.12 -12.32
CA LEU A 178 8.42 5.18 -12.29
C LEU A 178 8.89 5.82 -13.61
N GLU A 179 8.78 7.14 -13.74
CA GLU A 179 8.87 7.88 -15.01
C GLU A 179 10.15 7.60 -15.80
N ASP A 180 11.28 7.48 -15.12
CA ASP A 180 12.60 7.30 -15.73
C ASP A 180 13.09 5.87 -15.79
N ASP A 181 12.37 4.91 -15.24
CA ASP A 181 12.75 3.52 -15.18
C ASP A 181 12.36 2.71 -16.42
N PHE A 182 13.10 1.60 -16.60
CA PHE A 182 12.90 0.61 -17.65
C PHE A 182 12.09 -0.58 -17.13
N HIS A 183 11.84 -1.56 -18.00
CA HIS A 183 11.14 -2.80 -17.62
C HIS A 183 11.81 -3.53 -16.44
N PHE A 184 13.15 -3.59 -16.42
CA PHE A 184 13.93 -3.97 -15.25
C PHE A 184 14.23 -2.71 -14.45
N PRO A 185 13.56 -2.45 -13.34
CA PRO A 185 13.76 -1.27 -12.52
C PRO A 185 15.22 -1.16 -12.04
N ASN A 186 15.67 0.06 -11.85
CA ASN A 186 17.02 0.32 -11.37
C ASN A 186 17.24 -0.26 -9.96
N ASP A 187 16.22 -0.23 -9.12
CA ASP A 187 16.31 -0.64 -7.74
C ASP A 187 15.01 -1.32 -7.25
N PHE A 188 14.96 -2.65 -7.37
CA PHE A 188 13.86 -3.45 -6.81
C PHE A 188 13.79 -3.39 -5.30
N GLN A 189 14.92 -3.21 -4.61
CA GLN A 189 14.94 -3.14 -3.15
C GLN A 189 14.22 -1.88 -2.68
N THR A 190 14.48 -0.73 -3.28
CA THR A 190 13.77 0.51 -2.97
C THR A 190 12.27 0.40 -3.26
N ILE A 191 11.86 -0.22 -4.38
CA ILE A 191 10.44 -0.49 -4.67
C ILE A 191 9.83 -1.36 -3.55
N PHE A 192 10.50 -2.45 -3.18
CA PHE A 192 10.05 -3.33 -2.11
C PHE A 192 9.92 -2.58 -0.79
N GLU A 193 10.97 -1.89 -0.35
CA GLU A 193 10.99 -1.14 0.91
C GLU A 193 9.94 -0.02 0.95
N SER A 194 9.62 0.60 -0.20
CA SER A 194 8.58 1.62 -0.30
C SER A 194 7.16 1.10 -0.11
N CYS A 195 6.98 -0.21 -0.20
CA CYS A 195 5.69 -0.86 0.04
C CYS A 195 5.38 -1.06 1.52
N PHE A 196 6.38 -0.96 2.38
CA PHE A 196 6.23 -1.13 3.81
C PHE A 196 6.42 0.21 4.54
N ILE A 197 5.62 0.39 5.56
CA ILE A 197 5.75 1.54 6.45
C ILE A 197 6.69 1.12 7.58
N ASP A 198 7.76 1.89 7.77
CA ASP A 198 8.65 1.70 8.92
C ASP A 198 7.94 2.16 10.21
N LYS A 199 7.13 1.26 10.75
CA LYS A 199 6.29 1.50 11.94
C LYS A 199 7.11 1.95 13.15
N GLU A 200 8.33 1.45 13.30
CA GLU A 200 9.22 1.86 14.39
C GLU A 200 9.71 3.30 14.20
N SER A 201 10.09 3.67 12.98
CA SER A 201 10.43 5.05 12.65
C SER A 201 9.23 6.01 12.84
N VAL A 202 8.02 5.56 12.45
CA VAL A 202 6.78 6.31 12.68
C VAL A 202 6.58 6.56 14.16
N LYS A 203 6.63 5.50 14.98
CA LYS A 203 6.52 5.56 16.45
C LYS A 203 7.48 6.58 17.05
N GLN A 204 8.78 6.44 16.79
CA GLN A 204 9.82 7.30 17.34
C GLN A 204 9.62 8.79 16.97
N LYS A 205 9.20 9.07 15.74
CA LYS A 205 8.99 10.45 15.28
C LYS A 205 7.78 11.09 15.93
N PHE A 206 6.70 10.34 16.13
CA PHE A 206 5.53 10.83 16.88
C PHE A 206 5.87 11.04 18.35
N GLU A 207 6.53 10.12 19.03
CA GLU A 207 6.99 10.31 20.42
C GLU A 207 7.85 11.56 20.60
N ASN A 208 8.78 11.80 19.68
CA ASN A 208 9.63 12.98 19.69
C ASN A 208 8.86 14.29 19.41
N SER A 209 7.71 14.23 18.75
CA SER A 209 6.89 15.39 18.39
C SER A 209 5.88 15.80 19.46
N PHE A 210 5.44 14.90 20.34
CA PHE A 210 4.31 15.10 21.27
C PHE A 210 4.34 16.43 22.02
N LYS A 211 5.51 16.86 22.52
CA LYS A 211 5.62 18.11 23.30
C LYS A 211 5.28 19.38 22.51
N LYS A 212 5.37 19.33 21.19
CA LYS A 212 5.16 20.47 20.29
C LYS A 212 4.05 20.22 19.27
N TYR A 213 3.48 19.03 19.26
CA TYR A 213 2.53 18.60 18.24
C TYR A 213 1.35 19.55 18.12
N ASP A 214 0.67 19.85 19.22
CA ASP A 214 -0.54 20.70 19.23
C ASP A 214 -0.25 22.13 18.73
N ASP A 215 0.96 22.67 18.95
CA ASP A 215 1.34 23.99 18.50
C ASP A 215 1.48 24.10 16.96
N TYR A 216 1.77 22.96 16.30
CA TYR A 216 2.03 22.90 14.85
C TYR A 216 0.99 22.11 14.08
N ALA A 217 0.08 21.40 14.74
CA ALA A 217 -0.93 20.51 14.12
C ALA A 217 -2.13 21.28 13.55
N ILE A 218 -1.88 22.39 12.83
CA ILE A 218 -2.92 23.27 12.27
C ILE A 218 -3.86 22.50 11.33
N GLY A 219 -3.27 21.68 10.43
CA GLY A 219 -4.02 20.87 9.48
C GLY A 219 -4.83 19.79 10.17
N GLN A 220 -4.19 19.05 11.07
CA GLN A 220 -4.82 17.98 11.82
C GLN A 220 -5.97 18.49 12.70
N ASN A 221 -5.81 19.71 13.28
CA ASN A 221 -6.87 20.33 14.05
C ASN A 221 -8.10 20.67 13.20
N LYS A 222 -7.90 21.23 12.00
CA LYS A 222 -8.98 21.51 11.05
C LYS A 222 -9.66 20.21 10.59
N ILE A 223 -8.90 19.18 10.26
CA ILE A 223 -9.44 17.85 9.89
C ILE A 223 -10.32 17.29 11.03
N ALA A 224 -9.85 17.37 12.27
CA ALA A 224 -10.58 16.92 13.44
C ALA A 224 -11.89 17.71 13.67
N GLU A 225 -11.89 19.03 13.43
CA GLU A 225 -13.07 19.89 13.51
C GLU A 225 -14.11 19.53 12.45
N GLU A 226 -13.68 19.35 11.21
CA GLU A 226 -14.57 18.93 10.11
C GLU A 226 -15.16 17.55 10.37
N LEU A 227 -14.34 16.59 10.83
CA LEU A 227 -14.83 15.25 11.17
C LEU A 227 -15.86 15.31 12.28
N MET A 228 -15.64 16.12 13.32
CA MET A 228 -16.61 16.31 14.40
C MET A 228 -17.91 16.92 13.90
N THR A 229 -17.83 17.93 13.04
CA THR A 229 -19.00 18.60 12.43
C THR A 229 -19.85 17.61 11.62
N LYS A 230 -19.21 16.69 10.88
CA LYS A 230 -19.91 15.64 10.14
C LYS A 230 -20.52 14.60 11.07
N TRP A 231 -19.77 14.14 12.07
CA TRP A 231 -20.27 13.14 13.02
C TRP A 231 -21.50 13.63 13.80
N GLN A 232 -21.55 14.90 14.18
CA GLN A 232 -22.70 15.49 14.89
C GLN A 232 -24.02 15.50 14.09
N LYS A 233 -23.98 15.24 12.78
CA LYS A 233 -25.22 15.09 11.96
C LYS A 233 -25.93 13.76 12.21
N TYR A 234 -25.26 12.81 12.84
CA TYR A 234 -25.79 11.49 13.16
C TYR A 234 -26.22 11.40 14.63
N PRO A 235 -27.12 10.48 14.96
CA PRO A 235 -27.53 10.26 16.34
C PRO A 235 -26.35 9.93 17.24
N ILE A 236 -26.18 10.69 18.32
CA ILE A 236 -25.13 10.45 19.31
C ILE A 236 -25.69 9.66 20.47
N LYS A 237 -25.14 8.47 20.73
CA LYS A 237 -25.49 7.64 21.86
C LYS A 237 -24.72 8.13 23.10
N LYS A 238 -25.46 8.60 24.12
CA LYS A 238 -24.87 8.91 25.44
C LYS A 238 -24.42 7.63 26.13
N ASP A 239 -23.53 7.76 27.09
CA ASP A 239 -22.96 6.62 27.85
C ASP A 239 -22.34 5.54 26.95
N SER A 240 -21.84 5.92 25.79
CA SER A 240 -21.24 5.04 24.81
C SER A 240 -19.81 4.63 25.18
N THR A 241 -19.37 3.52 24.61
CA THR A 241 -17.95 3.10 24.62
C THR A 241 -17.32 3.53 23.30
N VAL A 242 -16.22 4.27 23.40
CA VAL A 242 -15.48 4.80 22.24
C VAL A 242 -14.09 4.17 22.19
N LEU A 243 -13.69 3.71 21.01
CA LEU A 243 -12.30 3.34 20.71
C LEU A 243 -11.71 4.37 19.73
N GLU A 244 -10.69 5.10 20.17
CA GLU A 244 -9.96 6.01 19.30
C GLU A 244 -8.66 5.36 18.83
N ILE A 245 -8.43 5.36 17.51
CA ILE A 245 -7.25 4.81 16.85
C ILE A 245 -6.33 5.93 16.42
N GLY A 246 -5.06 5.87 16.84
CA GLY A 246 -4.07 6.93 16.58
C GLY A 246 -4.41 8.21 17.35
N CYS A 247 -4.65 8.10 18.65
CA CYS A 247 -5.12 9.21 19.48
C CYS A 247 -4.08 10.35 19.64
N GLY A 248 -2.80 10.07 19.45
CA GLY A 248 -1.71 11.05 19.54
C GLY A 248 -1.73 11.83 20.86
N THR A 249 -1.83 13.15 20.74
CA THR A 249 -1.92 14.08 21.89
C THR A 249 -3.34 14.21 22.47
N GLY A 250 -4.30 13.37 22.03
CA GLY A 250 -5.70 13.51 22.39
C GLY A 250 -6.40 14.72 21.74
N LEU A 251 -5.89 15.19 20.61
CA LEU A 251 -6.44 16.35 19.91
C LEU A 251 -7.91 16.13 19.54
N PHE A 252 -8.28 14.95 19.05
CA PHE A 252 -9.64 14.60 18.70
C PHE A 252 -10.44 14.17 19.94
N SER A 253 -9.82 13.43 20.89
CA SER A 253 -10.45 13.02 22.14
C SER A 253 -11.00 14.23 22.90
N LYS A 254 -10.25 15.34 22.96
CA LYS A 254 -10.66 16.60 23.61
C LYS A 254 -11.91 17.22 22.95
N LYS A 255 -12.10 17.00 21.64
CA LYS A 255 -13.25 17.56 20.90
C LYS A 255 -14.51 16.76 21.12
N TYR A 256 -14.48 15.44 20.96
CA TYR A 256 -15.68 14.64 21.04
C TYR A 256 -16.12 14.34 22.48
N SER A 257 -15.19 14.23 23.42
CA SER A 257 -15.51 13.79 24.78
C SER A 257 -16.49 14.71 25.51
N GLY A 258 -16.39 16.02 25.29
CA GLY A 258 -17.32 17.01 25.85
C GLY A 258 -18.73 17.02 25.21
N ILE A 259 -18.86 16.44 24.02
CA ILE A 259 -20.10 16.41 23.25
C ILE A 259 -20.81 15.06 23.42
N ILE A 260 -20.08 13.96 23.31
CA ILE A 260 -20.60 12.60 23.35
C ILE A 260 -20.78 12.11 24.80
N MET A 261 -19.94 12.62 25.72
CA MET A 261 -19.90 12.20 27.13
C MET A 261 -19.87 10.66 27.26
N PRO A 262 -18.82 10.03 26.73
CA PRO A 262 -18.73 8.58 26.72
C PRO A 262 -18.54 8.01 28.13
N LYS A 263 -19.10 6.83 28.38
CA LYS A 263 -18.92 6.07 29.62
C LYS A 263 -17.48 5.56 29.75
N LYS A 264 -16.90 5.13 28.63
CA LYS A 264 -15.55 4.60 28.56
C LYS A 264 -14.89 5.00 27.24
N ILE A 265 -13.62 5.37 27.30
CA ILE A 265 -12.78 5.65 26.14
C ILE A 265 -11.61 4.70 26.16
N TYR A 266 -11.36 4.01 25.04
CA TYR A 266 -10.12 3.30 24.77
C TYR A 266 -9.29 4.14 23.81
N LEU A 267 -8.06 4.41 24.16
CA LEU A 267 -7.13 5.26 23.40
C LEU A 267 -6.00 4.39 22.87
N ASN A 268 -6.01 4.10 21.60
CA ASN A 268 -4.93 3.37 20.96
C ASN A 268 -3.98 4.32 20.24
N ASP A 269 -2.69 4.05 20.37
CA ASP A 269 -1.63 4.64 19.54
C ASP A 269 -0.44 3.71 19.46
N ILE A 270 0.29 3.75 18.34
CA ILE A 270 1.54 3.03 18.18
C ILE A 270 2.64 3.61 19.06
N ALA A 271 2.58 4.91 19.31
CA ALA A 271 3.49 5.64 20.19
C ALA A 271 3.02 5.58 21.65
N SER A 272 3.98 5.63 22.58
CA SER A 272 3.68 5.66 24.01
C SER A 272 3.24 7.05 24.44
N ILE A 273 2.00 7.19 24.88
CA ILE A 273 1.37 8.48 25.18
C ILE A 273 1.55 8.85 26.65
N PRO A 274 2.17 10.01 26.98
CA PRO A 274 2.29 10.49 28.34
C PRO A 274 0.92 10.75 28.99
N ASP A 275 0.76 10.46 30.28
CA ASP A 275 -0.50 10.72 31.03
C ASP A 275 -0.89 12.19 31.09
N SER A 276 0.09 13.09 31.00
CA SER A 276 -0.13 14.54 31.03
C SER A 276 -0.82 15.10 29.79
N VAL A 277 -0.91 14.32 28.73
CA VAL A 277 -1.46 14.77 27.43
C VAL A 277 -3.00 14.71 27.40
N LEU A 278 -3.60 13.86 28.23
CA LEU A 278 -5.05 13.66 28.27
C LEU A 278 -5.66 14.18 29.57
N PRO A 279 -6.86 14.78 29.51
CA PRO A 279 -7.57 15.24 30.72
C PRO A 279 -7.91 14.07 31.64
N LYS A 280 -7.57 14.17 32.95
CA LYS A 280 -7.91 13.16 33.97
C LYS A 280 -9.39 13.04 34.29
N THR A 281 -10.22 13.92 33.74
CA THR A 281 -11.67 13.98 34.01
C THR A 281 -12.47 12.87 33.32
N TYR A 282 -11.86 12.18 32.36
CA TYR A 282 -12.51 11.11 31.61
C TYR A 282 -12.04 9.72 32.05
N ASN A 283 -12.96 8.75 32.05
CA ASN A 283 -12.62 7.34 32.26
C ASN A 283 -12.04 6.78 30.96
N TYR A 284 -10.73 6.70 30.85
CA TYR A 284 -10.05 6.16 29.67
C TYR A 284 -9.02 5.09 30.02
N GLU A 285 -8.74 4.24 29.04
CA GLU A 285 -7.70 3.21 29.07
C GLU A 285 -6.82 3.33 27.84
N LYS A 286 -5.50 3.19 28.01
CA LYS A 286 -4.53 3.24 26.93
C LYS A 286 -4.24 1.85 26.39
N ILE A 287 -4.14 1.72 25.08
CA ILE A 287 -3.76 0.53 24.35
C ILE A 287 -2.57 0.91 23.46
N GLU A 288 -1.35 0.67 23.97
CA GLU A 288 -0.13 0.95 23.21
C GLU A 288 0.13 -0.18 22.22
N GLY A 289 0.32 0.17 20.95
CA GLY A 289 0.65 -0.78 19.89
C GLY A 289 0.03 -0.44 18.55
N ASP A 290 0.51 -1.12 17.52
CA ASP A 290 -0.04 -1.01 16.18
C ASP A 290 -1.46 -1.59 16.13
N ALA A 291 -2.45 -0.75 15.83
CA ALA A 291 -3.86 -1.12 15.76
C ALA A 291 -4.14 -2.27 14.76
N GLU A 292 -3.31 -2.42 13.74
CA GLU A 292 -3.47 -3.53 12.78
C GLU A 292 -3.21 -4.89 13.43
N THR A 293 -2.31 -4.95 14.43
CA THR A 293 -1.84 -6.22 15.00
C THR A 293 -2.14 -6.41 16.50
N CYS A 294 -2.32 -5.33 17.27
CA CYS A 294 -2.61 -5.44 18.69
C CYS A 294 -4.05 -5.90 18.94
N GLU A 295 -4.30 -6.41 20.15
CA GLU A 295 -5.66 -6.68 20.61
C GLU A 295 -6.40 -5.37 20.86
N LEU A 296 -7.62 -5.27 20.35
CA LEU A 296 -8.52 -4.15 20.53
C LEU A 296 -9.77 -4.62 21.30
N PRO A 297 -10.43 -3.73 22.06
CA PRO A 297 -11.63 -4.10 22.81
C PRO A 297 -12.79 -4.42 21.87
N ASP A 298 -13.58 -5.40 22.22
CA ASP A 298 -14.82 -5.74 21.54
C ASP A 298 -16.00 -4.94 22.10
N ASN A 299 -17.11 -4.96 21.37
CA ASN A 299 -18.40 -4.37 21.78
C ASN A 299 -18.32 -2.86 22.05
N VAL A 300 -17.67 -2.13 21.16
CA VAL A 300 -17.60 -0.67 21.20
C VAL A 300 -18.71 -0.04 20.36
N ASP A 301 -19.21 1.12 20.77
CA ASP A 301 -20.29 1.82 20.07
C ASP A 301 -19.75 2.72 18.96
N TYR A 302 -18.56 3.25 19.16
CA TYR A 302 -17.87 4.11 18.19
C TYR A 302 -16.41 3.70 18.05
N ILE A 303 -15.95 3.59 16.81
CA ILE A 303 -14.53 3.55 16.50
C ILE A 303 -14.22 4.83 15.74
N VAL A 304 -13.28 5.61 16.26
CA VAL A 304 -12.95 6.92 15.68
C VAL A 304 -11.46 6.99 15.38
N SER A 305 -11.10 7.68 14.29
CA SER A 305 -9.70 7.93 13.95
C SER A 305 -9.58 9.20 13.13
N THR A 306 -8.58 10.03 13.45
CA THR A 306 -8.27 11.22 12.66
C THR A 306 -6.80 11.23 12.28
N SER A 307 -6.51 11.37 10.99
CA SER A 307 -5.16 11.51 10.44
C SER A 307 -4.17 10.40 10.86
N ALA A 308 -4.67 9.16 11.04
CA ALA A 308 -3.84 8.01 11.39
C ALA A 308 -3.84 6.91 10.30
N MET A 309 -4.96 6.73 9.58
CA MET A 309 -5.15 5.60 8.66
C MET A 309 -4.17 5.58 7.47
N GLN A 310 -3.55 6.70 7.11
CA GLN A 310 -2.52 6.74 6.07
C GLN A 310 -1.22 6.01 6.46
N TRP A 311 -1.06 5.66 7.74
CA TRP A 311 0.07 4.91 8.28
C TRP A 311 -0.19 3.40 8.36
N PHE A 312 -1.32 2.93 7.83
CA PHE A 312 -1.69 1.52 7.84
C PHE A 312 -1.14 0.80 6.61
N GLU A 313 -0.64 -0.40 6.81
CA GLU A 313 -0.13 -1.26 5.73
C GLU A 313 -1.29 -1.93 4.99
N ASN A 314 -2.31 -2.38 5.71
CA ASN A 314 -3.50 -3.02 5.15
C ASN A 314 -4.81 -2.42 5.70
N PRO A 315 -5.20 -1.23 5.22
CA PRO A 315 -6.45 -0.59 5.65
C PRO A 315 -7.68 -1.49 5.46
N SER A 316 -7.71 -2.31 4.39
CA SER A 316 -8.85 -3.20 4.12
C SER A 316 -9.05 -4.25 5.21
N CYS A 317 -7.96 -4.91 5.66
CA CYS A 317 -8.04 -5.85 6.77
C CYS A 317 -8.43 -5.16 8.07
N PHE A 318 -7.93 -3.94 8.29
CA PHE A 318 -8.27 -3.17 9.49
C PHE A 318 -9.74 -2.77 9.50
N ILE A 319 -10.32 -2.31 8.39
CA ILE A 319 -11.75 -1.97 8.28
C ILE A 319 -12.62 -3.21 8.58
N LYS A 320 -12.23 -4.41 8.14
CA LYS A 320 -12.93 -5.66 8.51
C LYS A 320 -12.82 -5.96 10.02
N LYS A 321 -11.63 -5.73 10.60
CA LYS A 321 -11.43 -5.87 12.05
C LYS A 321 -12.32 -4.90 12.82
N THR A 322 -12.43 -3.64 12.39
CA THR A 322 -13.32 -2.66 13.05
C THR A 322 -14.78 -3.07 12.99
N PHE A 323 -15.23 -3.64 11.86
CA PHE A 323 -16.61 -4.15 11.74
C PHE A 323 -16.90 -5.27 12.75
N SER A 324 -15.93 -6.17 12.98
CA SER A 324 -16.13 -7.31 13.89
C SER A 324 -16.18 -6.95 15.38
N ILE A 325 -15.64 -5.80 15.77
CA ILE A 325 -15.60 -5.36 17.18
C ILE A 325 -16.60 -4.27 17.54
N LEU A 326 -17.33 -3.73 16.52
CA LEU A 326 -18.42 -2.78 16.74
C LEU A 326 -19.68 -3.49 17.26
N ASN A 327 -20.40 -2.80 18.15
CA ASN A 327 -21.77 -3.17 18.51
C ASN A 327 -22.72 -3.02 17.30
N ASP A 328 -23.87 -3.70 17.38
CA ASP A 328 -24.98 -3.45 16.44
C ASP A 328 -25.35 -1.95 16.44
N ASN A 329 -25.49 -1.38 15.26
CA ASN A 329 -25.69 0.06 15.03
C ASN A 329 -24.53 0.94 15.55
N GLY A 330 -23.34 0.40 15.73
CA GLY A 330 -22.13 1.14 16.02
C GLY A 330 -21.59 1.89 14.77
N PHE A 331 -20.79 2.91 14.98
CA PHE A 331 -20.27 3.76 13.92
C PHE A 331 -18.75 3.69 13.82
N LEU A 332 -18.26 3.60 12.59
CA LEU A 332 -16.88 3.88 12.25
C LEU A 332 -16.76 5.30 11.68
N VAL A 333 -16.02 6.17 12.37
CA VAL A 333 -15.87 7.59 12.03
C VAL A 333 -14.40 7.90 11.81
N ILE A 334 -13.99 8.02 10.56
CA ILE A 334 -12.57 8.19 10.22
C ILE A 334 -12.31 9.38 9.30
N SER A 335 -11.17 10.01 9.47
CA SER A 335 -10.57 10.89 8.48
C SER A 335 -9.14 10.47 8.19
N THR A 336 -8.75 10.60 6.94
CA THR A 336 -7.41 10.29 6.46
C THR A 336 -7.01 11.28 5.37
N LEU A 337 -5.76 11.22 4.94
CA LEU A 337 -5.25 12.07 3.88
C LEU A 337 -5.48 11.42 2.52
N GLY A 338 -5.94 12.20 1.56
CA GLY A 338 -6.17 11.77 0.18
C GLY A 338 -4.97 12.04 -0.75
N ASN A 339 -5.12 11.64 -2.01
CA ASN A 339 -4.07 11.74 -3.03
C ASN A 339 -3.71 13.17 -3.44
N GLN A 340 -4.45 14.18 -3.02
CA GLN A 340 -4.13 15.60 -3.21
C GLN A 340 -3.30 16.19 -2.05
N ASN A 341 -3.06 15.41 -0.99
CA ASN A 341 -2.31 15.90 0.16
C ASN A 341 -0.88 16.26 -0.22
N MET A 342 -0.48 17.49 0.12
CA MET A 342 0.87 18.05 -0.13
C MET A 342 1.32 17.91 -1.59
N ILE A 343 0.41 18.05 -2.56
CA ILE A 343 0.70 17.89 -3.98
C ILE A 343 1.84 18.77 -4.46
N GLU A 344 1.99 19.98 -3.88
CA GLU A 344 3.05 20.93 -4.20
C GLU A 344 4.45 20.40 -3.78
N LEU A 345 4.50 19.51 -2.79
CA LEU A 345 5.76 18.96 -2.28
C LEU A 345 6.14 17.64 -2.94
N ARG A 346 5.19 16.91 -3.52
CA ARG A 346 5.47 15.60 -4.15
C ARG A 346 6.50 15.66 -5.25
N ASN A 347 6.53 16.74 -6.01
CA ASN A 347 7.50 16.94 -7.09
C ASN A 347 8.93 17.16 -6.56
N PHE A 348 9.09 17.52 -5.28
CA PHE A 348 10.37 17.74 -4.64
C PHE A 348 10.85 16.57 -3.79
N PHE A 349 9.92 15.81 -3.21
CA PHE A 349 10.22 14.64 -2.38
C PHE A 349 9.85 13.38 -3.14
N LYS A 350 10.85 12.58 -3.51
CA LYS A 350 10.68 11.31 -4.24
C LYS A 350 9.93 10.22 -3.44
N SER A 351 9.71 10.42 -2.17
CA SER A 351 8.95 9.52 -1.30
C SER A 351 7.70 10.20 -0.76
N SER A 352 6.55 9.63 -1.02
CA SER A 352 5.26 10.03 -0.44
C SER A 352 4.53 8.79 0.07
N LEU A 353 3.64 8.98 1.06
CA LEU A 353 2.68 7.93 1.40
C LEU A 353 1.76 7.68 0.20
N ASN A 354 1.41 6.42 0.00
CA ASN A 354 0.42 6.05 -1.01
C ASN A 354 -0.96 6.24 -0.38
N TYR A 355 -1.65 7.30 -0.78
CA TYR A 355 -2.97 7.61 -0.26
C TYR A 355 -4.05 6.87 -1.05
N THR A 356 -4.91 6.19 -0.33
CA THR A 356 -6.10 5.53 -0.89
C THR A 356 -7.14 6.59 -1.28
N ASN A 357 -7.78 6.45 -2.43
CA ASN A 357 -8.84 7.34 -2.89
C ASN A 357 -10.18 7.07 -2.16
N SER A 358 -11.11 8.01 -2.27
CA SER A 358 -12.44 7.95 -1.60
C SER A 358 -13.28 6.75 -2.06
N GLU A 359 -13.21 6.37 -3.32
CA GLU A 359 -13.93 5.22 -3.87
C GLU A 359 -13.44 3.89 -3.28
N ASN A 360 -12.12 3.73 -3.15
CA ASN A 360 -11.54 2.55 -2.52
C ASN A 360 -11.88 2.46 -1.02
N TRP A 361 -11.94 3.59 -0.30
CA TRP A 361 -12.40 3.62 1.09
C TRP A 361 -13.85 3.16 1.20
N ARG A 362 -14.74 3.63 0.31
CA ARG A 362 -16.13 3.17 0.23
C ARG A 362 -16.20 1.67 0.02
N LYS A 363 -15.49 1.16 -0.98
CA LYS A 363 -15.48 -0.27 -1.30
C LYS A 363 -14.96 -1.14 -0.16
N MET A 364 -13.90 -0.71 0.55
CA MET A 364 -13.40 -1.44 1.72
C MET A 364 -14.47 -1.54 2.81
N ALA A 365 -15.24 -0.49 3.04
CA ALA A 365 -16.34 -0.50 4.01
C ALA A 365 -17.49 -1.41 3.56
N GLU A 366 -17.90 -1.36 2.30
CA GLU A 366 -18.89 -2.26 1.70
C GLU A 366 -18.47 -3.73 1.81
N ASP A 367 -17.23 -4.05 1.43
CA ASP A 367 -16.66 -5.40 1.50
C ASP A 367 -16.52 -5.93 2.95
N ALA A 368 -16.45 -5.03 3.94
CA ALA A 368 -16.45 -5.38 5.36
C ALA A 368 -17.85 -5.61 5.94
N GLY A 369 -18.91 -5.19 5.25
CA GLY A 369 -20.29 -5.34 5.67
C GLY A 369 -20.95 -4.07 6.25
N TYR A 370 -20.27 -2.92 6.20
CA TYR A 370 -20.87 -1.64 6.61
C TYR A 370 -22.03 -1.25 5.71
N THR A 371 -23.04 -0.64 6.30
CA THR A 371 -24.19 -0.05 5.63
C THR A 371 -24.21 1.47 5.87
N GLU A 372 -25.02 2.22 5.13
CA GLU A 372 -25.15 3.68 5.29
C GLU A 372 -23.81 4.44 5.21
N ILE A 373 -22.99 4.10 4.20
CA ILE A 373 -21.64 4.60 4.04
C ILE A 373 -21.65 6.00 3.44
N GLU A 374 -21.21 7.00 4.20
CA GLU A 374 -20.91 8.35 3.69
C GLU A 374 -19.39 8.51 3.54
N VAL A 375 -18.92 8.85 2.34
CA VAL A 375 -17.53 9.20 2.06
C VAL A 375 -17.51 10.55 1.37
N SER A 376 -16.70 11.48 1.88
CA SER A 376 -16.52 12.82 1.32
C SER A 376 -15.06 13.20 1.29
N GLU A 377 -14.67 14.01 0.32
CA GLU A 377 -13.31 14.50 0.15
C GLU A 377 -13.32 16.03 0.17
N GLU A 378 -12.41 16.63 0.93
CA GLU A 378 -12.30 18.06 1.08
C GLU A 378 -10.85 18.52 0.97
N CYS A 379 -10.63 19.67 0.35
CA CYS A 379 -9.32 20.29 0.21
C CYS A 379 -9.14 21.39 1.27
N ILE A 380 -8.31 21.11 2.29
CA ILE A 380 -7.96 22.06 3.33
C ILE A 380 -6.65 22.77 2.94
N LYS A 381 -6.72 24.07 2.67
CA LYS A 381 -5.54 24.87 2.35
C LYS A 381 -4.91 25.45 3.63
N ILE A 382 -3.60 25.24 3.75
CA ILE A 382 -2.78 25.78 4.85
C ILE A 382 -1.69 26.65 4.24
N TYR A 383 -1.58 27.88 4.71
CA TYR A 383 -0.59 28.83 4.22
C TYR A 383 0.53 28.97 5.25
N TYR A 384 1.77 28.97 4.78
CA TYR A 384 2.97 29.18 5.57
C TYR A 384 3.70 30.43 5.09
N ASN A 385 4.32 31.18 6.00
CA ASN A 385 5.06 32.39 5.66
C ASN A 385 6.37 32.09 4.89
N SER A 386 6.90 30.88 5.05
CA SER A 386 8.13 30.45 4.39
C SER A 386 8.18 28.92 4.25
N ILE A 387 9.04 28.42 3.34
CA ILE A 387 9.37 27.00 3.22
C ILE A 387 9.95 26.47 4.55
N HIS A 388 10.73 27.30 5.25
CA HIS A 388 11.30 26.93 6.56
C HIS A 388 10.20 26.66 7.59
N ASP A 389 9.14 27.48 7.65
CA ASP A 389 8.02 27.30 8.56
C ASP A 389 7.22 26.03 8.22
N LEU A 390 7.02 25.78 6.93
CA LEU A 390 6.41 24.54 6.45
C LEU A 390 7.20 23.31 6.90
N LEU A 391 8.51 23.25 6.61
CA LEU A 391 9.36 22.13 6.99
C LEU A 391 9.45 21.95 8.51
N LYS A 392 9.48 23.06 9.27
CA LYS A 392 9.43 23.04 10.72
C LYS A 392 8.10 22.47 11.22
N GLY A 393 6.98 22.86 10.62
CA GLY A 393 5.65 22.29 10.92
C GLY A 393 5.61 20.77 10.70
N LEU A 394 6.03 20.31 9.53
CA LEU A 394 6.09 18.87 9.19
C LEU A 394 6.97 18.08 10.17
N LYS A 395 8.13 18.61 10.53
CA LYS A 395 9.02 17.98 11.51
C LYS A 395 8.40 17.94 12.90
N SER A 396 7.73 19.02 13.32
CA SER A 396 7.14 19.14 14.66
C SER A 396 5.88 18.31 14.86
N THR A 397 5.23 17.87 13.77
CA THR A 397 4.07 16.98 13.79
C THR A 397 4.41 15.53 13.45
N GLY A 398 5.69 15.16 13.32
CA GLY A 398 6.12 13.79 13.01
C GLY A 398 5.83 13.34 11.57
N VAL A 399 5.21 14.16 10.73
CA VAL A 399 4.78 13.81 9.37
C VAL A 399 5.96 13.55 8.41
N ASN A 400 7.18 13.94 8.79
CA ASN A 400 8.41 13.63 8.06
C ASN A 400 8.93 12.21 8.31
N ALA A 401 8.08 11.28 8.76
CA ALA A 401 8.40 9.88 8.93
C ALA A 401 8.67 9.12 7.61
N LEU A 402 8.55 9.79 6.48
CA LEU A 402 8.94 9.27 5.19
C LEU A 402 10.47 9.19 5.10
N LYS A 403 11.01 8.06 4.65
CA LYS A 403 12.45 7.93 4.38
C LYS A 403 12.84 9.03 3.39
N SER A 404 13.80 9.87 3.76
CA SER A 404 14.53 10.68 2.79
C SER A 404 15.29 9.71 1.88
N ALA A 405 15.00 9.78 0.58
CA ALA A 405 15.75 9.05 -0.42
C ALA A 405 17.23 9.46 -0.41
#